data_73e54c7a11c07dbca5b5b7508b35b08d
#
_entry.id   73e54c7a11c07dbca5b5b7508b35b08d
#
_cell.length_a   1.000
_cell.length_b   1.000
_cell.length_c   1.000
_cell.angle_alpha   90.00
_cell.angle_beta   90.00
_cell.angle_gamma   90.00
#
_symmetry.space_group_name_H-M   'P 1'
#
loop_
_entity.id
_entity.type
_entity.pdbx_description
1 polymer ?
#
loop_
_entity_poly.entity_id
_entity_poly.type
_entity_poly.pdbx_seq_one_letter_code
_entity_poly.pdbx_strand_id
1 'polypeptide(L)'
;MWRLVLFLPEFASMSLPAKHLQEIPDVQGSIDVRMLPIDSVGIKNIRHPVVVSDRSGREQHTVATFSMYVGLPHNFKGTHMSRFVEILNQHGEAISVKSFREMLGSMTGLLDAETGHIEMRFPFFITKQAPVTGAPSVMDYEVTFIGRSHAGESSMQAKVLVPVTSLCPCSKKISTYGAHNQRSHITLQVRLRDFVWIEELIEMAEGIASCELYGLLKRPDEKHVTERAYDNPKFVEDMVRDLALELNRDERIAAYTVESENFESIHNHSAYAMIRHDKDREA
;
A
#
# COMPACT_ATOMS: atom_id res chain seq x y z
N MET A 1 22.51 -7.42 32.09
CA MET A 1 22.49 -5.96 32.20
C MET A 1 23.64 -5.43 31.32
N TRP A 2 23.39 -5.25 30.00
CA TRP A 2 24.37 -4.74 29.06
C TRP A 2 23.88 -3.36 28.60
N ARG A 3 24.57 -2.31 29.03
CA ARG A 3 24.37 -0.95 28.53
C ARG A 3 25.21 -0.79 27.27
N LEU A 4 24.55 -0.67 26.11
CA LEU A 4 25.20 -0.21 24.89
C LEU A 4 25.35 1.32 24.99
N VAL A 5 26.56 1.79 25.20
CA VAL A 5 26.89 3.21 25.15
C VAL A 5 27.21 3.52 23.71
N LEU A 6 26.28 4.15 23.00
CA LEU A 6 26.52 4.73 21.68
C LEU A 6 27.29 6.03 21.86
N PHE A 7 28.57 6.02 21.52
CA PHE A 7 29.35 7.23 21.27
C PHE A 7 28.88 7.81 19.92
N LEU A 8 28.14 8.91 19.96
CA LEU A 8 27.94 9.75 18.78
C LEU A 8 29.21 10.60 18.63
N PRO A 9 29.97 10.50 17.52
CA PRO A 9 31.05 11.46 17.27
C PRO A 9 30.43 12.83 16.99
N GLU A 10 30.85 13.85 17.72
CA GLU A 10 30.63 15.24 17.36
C GLU A 10 31.23 15.47 15.96
N PHE A 11 30.37 15.66 14.96
CA PHE A 11 30.82 16.16 13.68
C PHE A 11 31.23 17.61 13.85
N ALA A 12 32.54 17.85 14.07
CA ALA A 12 33.11 19.15 13.94
C ALA A 12 32.78 19.68 12.53
N SER A 13 32.15 20.85 12.47
CA SER A 13 31.88 21.56 11.23
C SER A 13 33.21 21.88 10.54
N MET A 14 33.62 21.02 9.62
CA MET A 14 34.68 21.35 8.69
C MET A 14 34.13 22.39 7.69
N SER A 15 34.34 23.66 7.98
CA SER A 15 34.20 24.73 6.98
C SER A 15 35.27 24.53 5.91
N LEU A 16 34.89 23.97 4.77
CA LEU A 16 35.73 23.96 3.57
C LEU A 16 36.00 25.42 3.15
N PRO A 17 37.25 25.78 2.82
CA PRO A 17 37.56 27.14 2.40
C PRO A 17 36.82 27.47 1.10
N ALA A 18 36.08 28.59 1.10
CA ALA A 18 35.37 29.13 -0.05
C ALA A 18 36.39 29.65 -1.11
N LYS A 19 37.08 28.73 -1.81
CA LYS A 19 37.94 29.04 -2.94
C LYS A 19 37.56 28.18 -4.13
N HIS A 20 37.03 28.85 -5.15
CA HIS A 20 36.75 28.35 -6.51
C HIS A 20 35.73 27.21 -6.60
N LEU A 21 34.48 27.47 -6.25
CA LEU A 21 33.35 26.81 -6.94
C LEU A 21 33.35 27.39 -8.37
N GLN A 22 34.10 26.80 -9.30
CA GLN A 22 33.80 26.94 -10.72
C GLN A 22 32.32 26.63 -10.85
N GLU A 23 31.56 27.47 -11.55
CA GLU A 23 30.17 27.17 -11.88
C GLU A 23 30.13 25.83 -12.55
N ILE A 24 29.63 24.82 -11.81
CA ILE A 24 29.44 23.48 -12.35
C ILE A 24 28.22 23.58 -13.29
N PRO A 25 28.36 23.32 -14.59
CA PRO A 25 27.27 23.49 -15.54
C PRO A 25 26.13 22.53 -15.21
N ASP A 26 24.88 23.02 -15.23
CA ASP A 26 23.66 22.21 -15.11
C ASP A 26 23.43 21.47 -16.43
N VAL A 27 23.94 20.22 -16.48
CA VAL A 27 23.83 19.36 -17.66
C VAL A 27 22.40 18.82 -17.82
N GLN A 28 21.67 18.61 -16.70
CA GLN A 28 20.29 18.09 -16.74
C GLN A 28 19.32 19.14 -17.29
N GLY A 29 19.49 20.42 -16.95
CA GLY A 29 18.69 21.54 -17.46
C GLY A 29 19.00 21.91 -18.92
N SER A 30 20.00 21.28 -19.58
CA SER A 30 20.35 21.59 -20.97
C SER A 30 19.27 21.07 -21.94
N ILE A 31 19.23 21.65 -23.17
CA ILE A 31 18.28 21.27 -24.22
C ILE A 31 18.63 19.87 -24.77
N ASP A 32 17.62 19.01 -24.90
CA ASP A 32 17.76 17.73 -25.61
C ASP A 32 17.39 17.89 -27.09
N VAL A 33 18.36 17.57 -27.97
CA VAL A 33 18.20 17.72 -29.42
C VAL A 33 17.24 16.70 -30.06
N ARG A 34 16.95 15.60 -29.36
CA ARG A 34 16.05 14.55 -29.85
C ARG A 34 14.57 14.94 -29.77
N MET A 35 14.22 15.93 -28.93
CA MET A 35 12.89 16.48 -28.79
C MET A 35 11.80 15.41 -28.48
N LEU A 36 12.15 14.41 -27.65
CA LEU A 36 11.24 13.34 -27.24
C LEU A 36 10.90 13.51 -25.75
N PRO A 37 9.61 13.62 -25.40
CA PRO A 37 9.21 13.65 -23.99
C PRO A 37 9.43 12.28 -23.33
N ILE A 38 9.60 12.27 -22.00
CA ILE A 38 9.67 11.05 -21.20
C ILE A 38 8.46 11.03 -20.27
N ASP A 39 7.63 9.98 -20.35
CA ASP A 39 6.41 9.86 -19.56
C ASP A 39 6.67 9.73 -18.05
N SER A 40 7.77 9.07 -17.67
CA SER A 40 8.13 8.84 -16.27
C SER A 40 9.64 8.77 -16.09
N VAL A 41 10.20 9.70 -15.32
CA VAL A 41 11.60 9.72 -14.91
C VAL A 41 11.69 10.03 -13.43
N GLY A 42 12.55 9.32 -12.68
CA GLY A 42 12.68 9.53 -11.25
C GLY A 42 13.45 8.41 -10.54
N ILE A 43 13.14 8.21 -9.27
CA ILE A 43 13.78 7.21 -8.40
C ILE A 43 12.83 6.05 -8.12
N LYS A 44 13.39 4.85 -7.92
CA LYS A 44 12.62 3.62 -7.70
C LYS A 44 13.21 2.81 -6.54
N ASN A 45 12.32 2.22 -5.73
CA ASN A 45 12.68 1.29 -4.66
C ASN A 45 13.62 1.88 -3.59
N ILE A 46 13.53 3.18 -3.29
CA ILE A 46 14.25 3.77 -2.17
C ILE A 46 13.52 3.43 -0.86
N ARG A 47 14.26 2.92 0.13
CA ARG A 47 13.73 2.66 1.46
C ARG A 47 13.91 3.89 2.34
N HIS A 48 12.84 4.25 3.06
CA HIS A 48 12.84 5.37 3.99
C HIS A 48 12.06 5.01 5.25
N PRO A 49 12.55 5.34 6.46
CA PRO A 49 11.78 5.18 7.68
C PRO A 49 10.59 6.14 7.67
N VAL A 50 9.42 5.65 8.08
CA VAL A 50 8.20 6.44 8.15
C VAL A 50 7.42 6.11 9.42
N VAL A 51 6.57 7.05 9.83
CA VAL A 51 5.60 6.85 10.91
C VAL A 51 4.21 6.89 10.30
N VAL A 52 3.40 5.87 10.58
CA VAL A 52 1.98 5.82 10.18
C VAL A 52 1.11 5.71 11.43
N SER A 53 -0.04 6.37 11.43
CA SER A 53 -0.97 6.31 12.55
C SER A 53 -2.07 5.30 12.29
N ASP A 54 -2.43 4.51 13.29
CA ASP A 54 -3.60 3.63 13.28
C ASP A 54 -4.87 4.39 13.69
N ARG A 55 -6.03 3.74 13.54
CA ARG A 55 -7.35 4.29 13.91
C ARG A 55 -7.47 4.70 15.38
N SER A 56 -6.67 4.10 16.26
CA SER A 56 -6.63 4.46 17.69
C SER A 56 -5.73 5.66 18.00
N GLY A 57 -5.06 6.21 16.99
CA GLY A 57 -4.09 7.31 17.12
C GLY A 57 -2.70 6.86 17.60
N ARG A 58 -2.41 5.55 17.61
CA ARG A 58 -1.07 5.06 17.93
C ARG A 58 -0.18 5.16 16.70
N GLU A 59 1.04 5.57 16.93
CA GLU A 59 2.07 5.66 15.90
C GLU A 59 2.78 4.31 15.71
N GLN A 60 2.96 3.93 14.46
CA GLN A 60 3.71 2.76 14.05
C GLN A 60 4.93 3.22 13.25
N HIS A 61 6.13 2.94 13.77
CA HIS A 61 7.37 3.11 13.03
C HIS A 61 7.57 1.94 12.09
N THR A 62 7.69 2.22 10.81
CA THR A 62 7.88 1.19 9.78
C THR A 62 8.88 1.67 8.72
N VAL A 63 9.21 0.80 7.77
CA VAL A 63 10.07 1.15 6.64
C VAL A 63 9.23 1.07 5.37
N ALA A 64 9.07 2.21 4.70
CA ALA A 64 8.40 2.27 3.41
C ALA A 64 9.39 2.19 2.26
N THR A 65 8.95 1.60 1.16
CA THR A 65 9.64 1.60 -0.14
C THR A 65 8.94 2.59 -1.05
N PHE A 66 9.67 3.63 -1.46
CA PHE A 66 9.15 4.66 -2.35
C PHE A 66 9.61 4.46 -3.79
N SER A 67 8.70 4.75 -4.73
CA SER A 67 8.99 4.99 -6.13
C SER A 67 8.36 6.33 -6.52
N MET A 68 9.15 7.24 -7.07
CA MET A 68 8.73 8.62 -7.33
C MET A 68 9.13 9.04 -8.73
N TYR A 69 8.18 9.52 -9.51
CA TYR A 69 8.38 9.85 -10.92
C TYR A 69 7.70 11.17 -11.28
N VAL A 70 8.26 11.86 -12.27
CA VAL A 70 7.65 13.00 -12.95
C VAL A 70 7.72 12.81 -14.46
N GLY A 71 6.85 13.49 -15.20
CA GLY A 71 6.99 13.64 -16.64
C GLY A 71 8.12 14.63 -16.97
N LEU A 72 8.90 14.34 -18.02
CA LEU A 72 9.94 15.24 -18.49
C LEU A 72 9.57 15.76 -19.88
N PRO A 73 9.45 17.08 -20.08
CA PRO A 73 9.16 17.69 -21.38
C PRO A 73 10.25 17.37 -22.42
N HIS A 74 9.86 17.41 -23.70
CA HIS A 74 10.71 17.01 -24.81
C HIS A 74 12.02 17.82 -24.97
N ASN A 75 12.04 19.04 -24.43
CA ASN A 75 13.17 19.96 -24.55
C ASN A 75 14.18 19.86 -23.38
N PHE A 76 13.90 19.07 -22.33
CA PHE A 76 14.82 18.88 -21.20
C PHE A 76 15.61 17.58 -21.35
N LYS A 77 16.90 17.63 -21.05
CA LYS A 77 17.80 16.48 -21.14
C LYS A 77 17.64 15.51 -19.97
N GLY A 78 17.31 16.00 -18.78
CA GLY A 78 17.16 15.18 -17.59
C GLY A 78 16.51 15.92 -16.44
N THR A 79 16.39 15.24 -15.29
CA THR A 79 15.91 15.82 -14.02
C THR A 79 16.89 15.53 -12.89
N HIS A 80 16.85 16.34 -11.84
CA HIS A 80 17.76 16.24 -10.69
C HIS A 80 17.27 15.19 -9.69
N MET A 81 17.89 14.00 -9.69
CA MET A 81 17.51 12.87 -8.81
C MET A 81 17.64 13.19 -7.31
N SER A 82 18.56 14.07 -6.90
CA SER A 82 18.71 14.50 -5.51
C SER A 82 17.46 15.19 -4.96
N ARG A 83 16.71 15.91 -5.79
CA ARG A 83 15.49 16.61 -5.38
C ARG A 83 14.40 15.65 -4.88
N PHE A 84 14.30 14.44 -5.43
CA PHE A 84 13.38 13.42 -4.91
C PHE A 84 13.75 12.99 -3.49
N VAL A 85 15.06 12.86 -3.20
CA VAL A 85 15.54 12.50 -1.85
C VAL A 85 15.34 13.66 -0.87
N GLU A 86 15.54 14.91 -1.30
CA GLU A 86 15.26 16.10 -0.51
C GLU A 86 13.79 16.16 -0.07
N ILE A 87 12.86 15.83 -0.99
CA ILE A 87 11.42 15.77 -0.71
C ILE A 87 11.11 14.70 0.35
N LEU A 88 11.68 13.50 0.23
CA LEU A 88 11.51 12.45 1.23
C LEU A 88 12.02 12.88 2.60
N ASN A 89 13.17 13.53 2.67
CA ASN A 89 13.73 14.02 3.92
C ASN A 89 12.88 15.14 4.57
N GLN A 90 12.15 15.91 3.78
CA GLN A 90 11.27 16.98 4.28
C GLN A 90 9.92 16.47 4.78
N HIS A 91 9.42 15.35 4.23
CA HIS A 91 8.06 14.84 4.46
C HIS A 91 8.01 13.49 5.16
N GLY A 92 9.15 12.89 5.52
CA GLY A 92 9.25 11.51 5.97
C GLY A 92 8.79 11.20 7.40
N GLU A 93 8.40 12.20 8.22
CA GLU A 93 8.19 11.96 9.66
C GLU A 93 6.82 11.30 9.95
N ALA A 94 5.72 11.84 9.44
CA ALA A 94 4.39 11.29 9.69
C ALA A 94 3.56 11.24 8.41
N ILE A 95 3.24 10.04 7.98
CA ILE A 95 2.48 9.83 6.75
C ILE A 95 0.99 9.77 7.04
N SER A 96 0.27 10.70 6.43
CA SER A 96 -1.17 10.78 6.34
C SER A 96 -1.58 11.01 4.88
N VAL A 97 -2.85 10.86 4.55
CA VAL A 97 -3.37 11.21 3.22
C VAL A 97 -3.05 12.67 2.87
N LYS A 98 -3.11 13.57 3.88
CA LYS A 98 -2.80 14.99 3.69
C LYS A 98 -1.32 15.20 3.41
N SER A 99 -0.40 14.71 4.28
CA SER A 99 1.04 14.89 4.08
C SER A 99 1.56 14.21 2.81
N PHE A 100 0.95 13.09 2.42
CA PHE A 100 1.28 12.41 1.17
C PHE A 100 0.86 13.24 -0.06
N ARG A 101 -0.29 13.91 -0.01
CA ARG A 101 -0.74 14.85 -1.06
C ARG A 101 0.18 16.09 -1.13
N GLU A 102 0.58 16.62 0.01
CA GLU A 102 1.55 17.72 0.10
C GLU A 102 2.91 17.34 -0.49
N MET A 103 3.39 16.12 -0.19
CA MET A 103 4.62 15.55 -0.79
C MET A 103 4.53 15.50 -2.31
N LEU A 104 3.39 15.05 -2.86
CA LEU A 104 3.16 14.99 -4.30
C LEU A 104 3.19 16.38 -4.95
N GLY A 105 2.54 17.37 -4.33
CA GLY A 105 2.57 18.77 -4.78
C GLY A 105 3.95 19.39 -4.69
N SER A 106 4.69 19.14 -3.60
CA SER A 106 6.07 19.59 -3.44
C SER A 106 7.00 19.00 -4.51
N MET A 107 6.78 17.73 -4.86
CA MET A 107 7.57 17.05 -5.90
C MET A 107 7.36 17.68 -7.28
N THR A 108 6.10 17.87 -7.69
CA THR A 108 5.82 18.49 -9.00
C THR A 108 6.28 19.94 -9.06
N GLY A 109 6.12 20.69 -7.96
CA GLY A 109 6.58 22.08 -7.88
C GLY A 109 8.11 22.22 -7.92
N LEU A 110 8.85 21.42 -7.12
CA LEU A 110 10.31 21.49 -7.07
C LEU A 110 10.98 21.03 -8.38
N LEU A 111 10.33 20.13 -9.11
CA LEU A 111 10.84 19.56 -10.37
C LEU A 111 10.26 20.27 -11.60
N ASP A 112 9.42 21.31 -11.42
CA ASP A 112 8.73 22.02 -12.50
C ASP A 112 8.05 21.07 -13.50
N ALA A 113 7.29 20.10 -12.95
CA ALA A 113 6.70 19.02 -13.73
C ALA A 113 5.17 19.10 -13.74
N GLU A 114 4.56 18.90 -14.91
CA GLU A 114 3.12 18.86 -15.09
C GLU A 114 2.50 17.59 -14.49
N THR A 115 3.23 16.47 -14.53
CA THR A 115 2.79 15.18 -14.01
C THR A 115 3.68 14.68 -12.91
N GLY A 116 3.07 14.05 -11.90
CA GLY A 116 3.78 13.42 -10.78
C GLY A 116 3.13 12.09 -10.39
N HIS A 117 3.96 11.16 -9.94
CA HIS A 117 3.54 9.86 -9.42
C HIS A 117 4.41 9.48 -8.23
N ILE A 118 3.77 9.17 -7.10
CA ILE A 118 4.43 8.61 -5.93
C ILE A 118 3.73 7.31 -5.57
N GLU A 119 4.50 6.25 -5.41
CA GLU A 119 4.08 4.98 -4.81
C GLU A 119 4.88 4.75 -3.55
N MET A 120 4.20 4.50 -2.42
CA MET A 120 4.77 4.21 -1.12
C MET A 120 4.21 2.89 -0.61
N ARG A 121 5.02 1.85 -0.49
CA ARG A 121 4.66 0.52 0.00
C ARG A 121 5.30 0.26 1.35
N PHE A 122 4.52 -0.24 2.32
CA PHE A 122 4.97 -0.49 3.68
C PHE A 122 4.17 -1.61 4.35
N PRO A 123 4.75 -2.34 5.31
CA PRO A 123 4.00 -3.22 6.19
C PRO A 123 3.25 -2.39 7.25
N PHE A 124 1.96 -2.69 7.40
CA PHE A 124 1.09 -2.13 8.43
C PHE A 124 0.69 -3.22 9.41
N PHE A 125 0.78 -2.95 10.71
CA PHE A 125 0.60 -3.96 11.75
C PHE A 125 -0.70 -3.74 12.52
N ILE A 126 -1.47 -4.82 12.69
CA ILE A 126 -2.69 -4.84 13.52
C ILE A 126 -2.53 -5.89 14.62
N THR A 127 -2.80 -5.48 15.87
CA THR A 127 -2.93 -6.43 16.96
C THR A 127 -4.32 -7.05 16.94
N LYS A 128 -4.41 -8.35 16.65
CA LYS A 128 -5.65 -9.14 16.67
C LYS A 128 -5.72 -9.98 17.93
N GLN A 129 -6.93 -10.21 18.41
CA GLN A 129 -7.21 -11.12 19.51
C GLN A 129 -7.81 -12.42 18.96
N ALA A 130 -7.30 -13.56 19.41
CA ALA A 130 -7.85 -14.85 19.06
C ALA A 130 -9.33 -14.94 19.47
N PRO A 131 -10.22 -15.56 18.64
CA PRO A 131 -11.67 -15.38 18.73
C PRO A 131 -12.34 -15.96 19.99
N VAL A 132 -11.70 -16.94 20.64
CA VAL A 132 -12.23 -17.62 21.84
C VAL A 132 -11.40 -17.27 23.07
N THR A 133 -10.09 -17.39 22.98
CA THR A 133 -9.20 -17.22 24.15
C THR A 133 -8.79 -15.75 24.35
N GLY A 134 -8.99 -14.87 23.38
CA GLY A 134 -8.55 -13.48 23.45
C GLY A 134 -7.02 -13.32 23.42
N ALA A 135 -6.26 -14.37 23.09
CA ALA A 135 -4.78 -14.30 23.03
C ALA A 135 -4.36 -13.28 21.97
N PRO A 136 -3.59 -12.23 22.36
CA PRO A 136 -3.18 -11.20 21.40
C PRO A 136 -2.05 -11.69 20.51
N SER A 137 -2.09 -11.27 19.24
CA SER A 137 -1.03 -11.47 18.26
C SER A 137 -0.99 -10.35 17.25
N VAL A 138 0.17 -10.15 16.65
CA VAL A 138 0.35 -9.13 15.61
C VAL A 138 0.23 -9.79 14.25
N MET A 139 -0.55 -9.16 13.35
CA MET A 139 -0.64 -9.47 11.93
C MET A 139 -0.06 -8.31 11.13
N ASP A 140 0.65 -8.62 10.05
CA ASP A 140 1.12 -7.64 9.08
C ASP A 140 0.30 -7.69 7.79
N TYR A 141 0.11 -6.52 7.21
CA TYR A 141 -0.59 -6.31 5.95
C TYR A 141 0.27 -5.46 5.04
N GLU A 142 0.37 -5.81 3.76
CA GLU A 142 1.05 -4.97 2.79
C GLU A 142 0.12 -3.85 2.33
N VAL A 143 0.53 -2.61 2.59
CA VAL A 143 -0.20 -1.40 2.21
C VAL A 143 0.60 -0.61 1.19
N THR A 144 -0.09 -0.08 0.17
CA THR A 144 0.53 0.81 -0.81
C THR A 144 -0.34 2.06 -0.97
N PHE A 145 0.23 3.24 -0.76
CA PHE A 145 -0.38 4.50 -1.16
C PHE A 145 0.15 4.91 -2.53
N ILE A 146 -0.76 5.33 -3.41
CA ILE A 146 -0.45 5.76 -4.76
C ILE A 146 -1.03 7.16 -4.96
N GLY A 147 -0.17 8.14 -5.17
CA GLY A 147 -0.53 9.50 -5.53
C GLY A 147 -0.20 9.80 -6.98
N ARG A 148 -1.13 10.42 -7.68
CA ARG A 148 -0.91 10.92 -9.05
C ARG A 148 -1.33 12.37 -9.14
N SER A 149 -0.55 13.16 -9.86
CA SER A 149 -0.86 14.55 -10.18
C SER A 149 -0.76 14.77 -11.67
N HIS A 150 -1.68 15.53 -12.23
CA HIS A 150 -1.65 16.00 -13.60
C HIS A 150 -2.28 17.40 -13.67
N ALA A 151 -1.54 18.36 -14.22
CA ALA A 151 -2.00 19.75 -14.40
C ALA A 151 -2.61 20.38 -13.11
N GLY A 152 -2.04 20.08 -11.94
CA GLY A 152 -2.48 20.59 -10.64
C GLY A 152 -3.59 19.79 -9.98
N GLU A 153 -4.28 18.91 -10.69
CA GLU A 153 -5.23 17.97 -10.09
C GLU A 153 -4.51 16.75 -9.49
N SER A 154 -4.92 16.33 -8.30
CA SER A 154 -4.32 15.18 -7.63
C SER A 154 -5.35 14.10 -7.29
N SER A 155 -4.97 12.86 -7.44
CA SER A 155 -5.75 11.70 -7.02
C SER A 155 -4.94 10.82 -6.07
N MET A 156 -5.64 10.23 -5.10
CA MET A 156 -5.05 9.35 -4.10
C MET A 156 -5.73 7.97 -4.16
N GLN A 157 -4.91 6.93 -4.10
CA GLN A 157 -5.39 5.56 -4.01
C GLN A 157 -4.69 4.86 -2.83
N ALA A 158 -5.44 4.01 -2.15
CA ALA A 158 -4.92 3.06 -1.18
C ALA A 158 -5.09 1.64 -1.73
N LYS A 159 -4.04 0.83 -1.63
CA LYS A 159 -4.07 -0.58 -1.98
C LYS A 159 -3.65 -1.39 -0.76
N VAL A 160 -4.45 -2.39 -0.40
CA VAL A 160 -4.17 -3.28 0.74
C VAL A 160 -4.24 -4.72 0.26
N LEU A 161 -3.27 -5.54 0.64
CA LEU A 161 -3.29 -6.98 0.45
C LEU A 161 -3.67 -7.63 1.78
N VAL A 162 -4.80 -8.35 1.79
CA VAL A 162 -5.38 -8.99 2.98
C VAL A 162 -5.36 -10.50 2.82
N PRO A 163 -4.53 -11.22 3.59
CA PRO A 163 -4.54 -12.68 3.60
C PRO A 163 -5.72 -13.19 4.42
N VAL A 164 -6.47 -14.16 3.85
CA VAL A 164 -7.66 -14.76 4.44
C VAL A 164 -7.69 -16.27 4.21
N THR A 165 -8.67 -16.94 4.81
CA THR A 165 -9.02 -18.34 4.50
C THR A 165 -10.22 -18.39 3.58
N SER A 166 -10.17 -19.23 2.54
CA SER A 166 -11.33 -19.65 1.77
C SER A 166 -11.55 -21.16 1.87
N LEU A 167 -12.81 -21.59 1.93
CA LEU A 167 -13.21 -23.00 1.91
C LEU A 167 -14.09 -23.23 0.69
N CYS A 168 -13.78 -24.25 -0.11
CA CYS A 168 -14.43 -24.50 -1.37
C CYS A 168 -15.89 -25.01 -1.19
N PRO A 169 -16.90 -24.24 -1.66
CA PRO A 169 -18.31 -24.67 -1.59
C PRO A 169 -18.59 -25.94 -2.38
N CYS A 170 -17.91 -26.11 -3.54
CA CYS A 170 -18.08 -27.28 -4.40
C CYS A 170 -17.63 -28.55 -3.68
N SER A 171 -16.42 -28.58 -3.13
CA SER A 171 -15.91 -29.74 -2.41
C SER A 171 -16.76 -30.07 -1.17
N LYS A 172 -17.23 -29.04 -0.44
CA LYS A 172 -18.17 -29.20 0.67
C LYS A 172 -19.44 -29.93 0.27
N LYS A 173 -19.96 -29.64 -0.94
CA LYS A 173 -21.22 -30.20 -1.42
C LYS A 173 -21.09 -31.64 -1.93
N ILE A 174 -19.94 -32.00 -2.52
CA ILE A 174 -19.78 -33.31 -3.18
C ILE A 174 -19.06 -34.35 -2.34
N SER A 175 -18.23 -33.91 -1.36
CA SER A 175 -17.43 -34.80 -0.53
C SER A 175 -18.19 -35.29 0.69
N THR A 176 -18.04 -36.59 1.02
CA THR A 176 -18.58 -37.20 2.24
C THR A 176 -17.79 -36.82 3.50
N TYR A 177 -16.51 -36.46 3.35
CA TYR A 177 -15.57 -36.24 4.48
C TYR A 177 -15.15 -34.80 4.73
N GLY A 178 -15.85 -33.82 4.16
CA GLY A 178 -15.58 -32.41 4.38
C GLY A 178 -15.22 -31.67 3.11
N ALA A 179 -14.42 -30.61 3.23
CA ALA A 179 -14.04 -29.73 2.12
C ALA A 179 -12.59 -29.31 2.24
N HIS A 180 -11.92 -29.09 1.13
CA HIS A 180 -10.62 -28.44 1.16
C HIS A 180 -10.75 -26.95 1.45
N ASN A 181 -9.76 -26.42 2.13
CA ASN A 181 -9.57 -25.01 2.34
C ASN A 181 -8.14 -24.59 1.92
N GLN A 182 -7.94 -23.33 1.73
CA GLN A 182 -6.67 -22.76 1.36
C GLN A 182 -6.55 -21.33 1.87
N ARG A 183 -5.32 -20.83 1.85
CA ARG A 183 -5.07 -19.39 1.99
C ARG A 183 -5.48 -18.68 0.71
N SER A 184 -6.05 -17.49 0.87
CA SER A 184 -6.37 -16.60 -0.23
C SER A 184 -5.83 -15.21 0.04
N HIS A 185 -5.52 -14.48 -1.01
CA HIS A 185 -5.18 -13.08 -0.92
C HIS A 185 -6.28 -12.25 -1.57
N ILE A 186 -6.85 -11.33 -0.81
CA ILE A 186 -7.73 -10.28 -1.33
C ILE A 186 -6.88 -9.03 -1.49
N THR A 187 -6.79 -8.53 -2.72
CA THR A 187 -6.16 -7.24 -3.00
C THR A 187 -7.26 -6.22 -3.27
N LEU A 188 -7.34 -5.24 -2.39
CA LEU A 188 -8.29 -4.14 -2.49
C LEU A 188 -7.55 -2.85 -2.81
N GLN A 189 -7.82 -2.25 -3.97
CA GLN A 189 -7.31 -0.94 -4.35
C GLN A 189 -8.48 0.02 -4.53
N VAL A 190 -8.48 1.14 -3.80
CA VAL A 190 -9.55 2.14 -3.81
C VAL A 190 -9.01 3.52 -4.18
N ARG A 191 -9.76 4.27 -4.99
CA ARG A 191 -9.57 5.71 -5.20
C ARG A 191 -10.48 6.44 -4.23
N LEU A 192 -9.89 7.29 -3.40
CA LEU A 192 -10.57 7.95 -2.30
C LEU A 192 -11.12 9.31 -2.72
N ARG A 193 -12.40 9.58 -2.37
CA ARG A 193 -12.99 10.93 -2.32
C ARG A 193 -12.76 11.57 -0.96
N ASP A 194 -12.89 10.77 0.10
CA ASP A 194 -12.74 11.19 1.48
C ASP A 194 -11.88 10.17 2.26
N PHE A 195 -11.55 10.50 3.50
CA PHE A 195 -10.68 9.71 4.34
C PHE A 195 -11.30 8.35 4.72
N VAL A 196 -10.51 7.28 4.58
CA VAL A 196 -10.82 5.91 5.02
C VAL A 196 -9.60 5.34 5.75
N TRP A 197 -9.82 4.74 6.91
CA TRP A 197 -8.75 4.06 7.64
C TRP A 197 -8.30 2.77 6.93
N ILE A 198 -7.01 2.44 7.02
CA ILE A 198 -6.47 1.18 6.49
C ILE A 198 -7.19 -0.02 7.11
N GLU A 199 -7.46 0.06 8.42
CA GLU A 199 -8.16 -0.99 9.17
C GLU A 199 -9.57 -1.23 8.65
N GLU A 200 -10.30 -0.19 8.21
CA GLU A 200 -11.64 -0.36 7.62
C GLU A 200 -11.59 -1.19 6.33
N LEU A 201 -10.58 -0.94 5.48
CA LEU A 201 -10.39 -1.72 4.25
C LEU A 201 -10.02 -3.17 4.54
N ILE A 202 -9.20 -3.41 5.57
CA ILE A 202 -8.82 -4.75 6.01
C ILE A 202 -10.04 -5.47 6.59
N GLU A 203 -10.81 -4.81 7.48
CA GLU A 203 -12.01 -5.36 8.10
C GLU A 203 -13.08 -5.75 7.06
N MET A 204 -13.28 -4.91 6.02
CA MET A 204 -14.18 -5.23 4.91
C MET A 204 -13.74 -6.51 4.20
N ALA A 205 -12.45 -6.62 3.85
CA ALA A 205 -11.94 -7.79 3.13
C ALA A 205 -11.97 -9.07 3.98
N GLU A 206 -11.66 -8.98 5.29
CA GLU A 206 -11.73 -10.11 6.21
C GLU A 206 -13.18 -10.56 6.43
N GLY A 207 -14.12 -9.60 6.51
CA GLY A 207 -15.53 -9.86 6.79
C GLY A 207 -16.24 -10.70 5.72
N ILE A 208 -15.82 -10.59 4.46
CA ILE A 208 -16.43 -11.33 3.34
C ILE A 208 -15.81 -12.71 3.11
N ALA A 209 -14.65 -13.01 3.69
CA ALA A 209 -13.95 -14.28 3.52
C ALA A 209 -14.61 -15.42 4.32
N SER A 210 -14.22 -16.67 4.05
CA SER A 210 -14.68 -17.81 4.87
C SER A 210 -14.27 -17.65 6.33
N CYS A 211 -13.04 -17.19 6.58
CA CYS A 211 -12.54 -16.76 7.89
C CYS A 211 -11.33 -15.87 7.70
N GLU A 212 -11.14 -14.91 8.62
CA GLU A 212 -9.91 -14.14 8.76
C GLU A 212 -8.75 -14.99 9.30
N LEU A 213 -7.53 -14.47 9.20
CA LEU A 213 -6.33 -15.09 9.76
C LEU A 213 -5.93 -14.44 11.10
N TYR A 214 -5.17 -15.18 11.90
CA TYR A 214 -4.63 -14.77 13.19
C TYR A 214 -3.17 -15.20 13.31
N GLY A 215 -2.33 -14.39 13.95
CA GLY A 215 -0.93 -14.72 14.18
C GLY A 215 -0.73 -15.78 15.30
N LEU A 216 -1.71 -15.93 16.20
CA LEU A 216 -1.67 -16.92 17.30
C LEU A 216 -3.08 -17.47 17.56
N LEU A 217 -3.20 -18.79 17.54
CA LEU A 217 -4.41 -19.52 17.92
C LEU A 217 -4.08 -20.58 18.98
N LYS A 218 -4.96 -20.78 19.97
CA LYS A 218 -4.96 -21.92 20.86
C LYS A 218 -5.96 -22.97 20.35
N ARG A 219 -5.98 -24.17 20.91
CA ARG A 219 -6.90 -25.25 20.47
C ARG A 219 -8.37 -24.84 20.36
N PRO A 220 -8.97 -24.10 21.34
CA PRO A 220 -10.35 -23.62 21.17
C PRO A 220 -10.53 -22.66 19.99
N ASP A 221 -9.51 -21.82 19.72
CA ASP A 221 -9.53 -20.88 18.61
C ASP A 221 -9.42 -21.62 17.28
N GLU A 222 -8.52 -22.62 17.18
CA GLU A 222 -8.38 -23.48 15.97
C GLU A 222 -9.71 -24.17 15.63
N LYS A 223 -10.40 -24.72 16.64
CA LYS A 223 -11.73 -25.29 16.48
C LYS A 223 -12.69 -24.26 15.91
N HIS A 224 -12.75 -23.07 16.51
CA HIS A 224 -13.66 -22.01 16.11
C HIS A 224 -13.42 -21.56 14.66
N VAL A 225 -12.17 -21.24 14.27
CA VAL A 225 -11.88 -20.77 12.92
C VAL A 225 -12.10 -21.85 11.86
N THR A 226 -11.86 -23.13 12.22
CA THR A 226 -12.13 -24.26 11.33
C THR A 226 -13.61 -24.42 11.07
N GLU A 227 -14.43 -24.39 12.13
CA GLU A 227 -15.88 -24.52 12.03
C GLU A 227 -16.49 -23.30 11.32
N ARG A 228 -16.07 -22.07 11.67
CA ARG A 228 -16.51 -20.85 10.99
C ARG A 228 -16.21 -20.87 9.49
N ALA A 229 -15.00 -21.26 9.10
CA ALA A 229 -14.67 -21.38 7.68
C ALA A 229 -15.52 -22.44 6.97
N TYR A 230 -15.77 -23.55 7.64
CA TYR A 230 -16.61 -24.63 7.10
C TYR A 230 -18.06 -24.20 6.91
N ASP A 231 -18.60 -23.41 7.84
CA ASP A 231 -19.99 -22.93 7.78
C ASP A 231 -20.17 -21.77 6.79
N ASN A 232 -19.09 -21.09 6.42
CA ASN A 232 -19.07 -19.94 5.51
C ASN A 232 -18.22 -20.20 4.25
N PRO A 233 -18.57 -21.21 3.40
CA PRO A 233 -17.81 -21.50 2.19
C PRO A 233 -17.94 -20.36 1.17
N LYS A 234 -16.84 -20.02 0.48
CA LYS A 234 -16.78 -18.95 -0.52
C LYS A 234 -15.98 -19.38 -1.75
N PHE A 235 -16.56 -19.18 -2.92
CA PHE A 235 -15.82 -19.16 -4.18
C PHE A 235 -14.98 -17.88 -4.30
N VAL A 236 -13.96 -17.89 -5.14
CA VAL A 236 -13.17 -16.70 -5.46
C VAL A 236 -14.06 -15.58 -6.03
N GLU A 237 -15.09 -15.96 -6.82
CA GLU A 237 -16.08 -15.05 -7.39
C GLU A 237 -17.01 -14.45 -6.32
N ASP A 238 -17.36 -15.19 -5.29
CA ASP A 238 -18.22 -14.70 -4.20
C ASP A 238 -17.49 -13.60 -3.43
N MET A 239 -16.20 -13.81 -3.13
CA MET A 239 -15.39 -12.84 -2.38
C MET A 239 -15.30 -11.50 -3.12
N VAL A 240 -15.04 -11.50 -4.44
CA VAL A 240 -14.96 -10.22 -5.18
C VAL A 240 -16.32 -9.54 -5.34
N ARG A 241 -17.43 -10.33 -5.46
CA ARG A 241 -18.79 -9.76 -5.54
C ARG A 241 -19.24 -9.16 -4.22
N ASP A 242 -19.07 -9.90 -3.11
CA ASP A 242 -19.48 -9.44 -1.79
C ASP A 242 -18.73 -8.16 -1.41
N LEU A 243 -17.39 -8.11 -1.65
CA LEU A 243 -16.60 -6.92 -1.38
C LEU A 243 -17.00 -5.75 -2.29
N ALA A 244 -17.28 -6.00 -3.57
CA ALA A 244 -17.75 -4.97 -4.49
C ALA A 244 -19.09 -4.37 -4.03
N LEU A 245 -20.01 -5.18 -3.47
CA LEU A 245 -21.27 -4.69 -2.91
C LEU A 245 -21.06 -3.76 -1.72
N GLU A 246 -20.13 -4.10 -0.82
CA GLU A 246 -19.78 -3.21 0.32
C GLU A 246 -19.17 -1.90 -0.15
N LEU A 247 -18.21 -1.96 -1.10
CA LEU A 247 -17.55 -0.78 -1.65
C LEU A 247 -18.52 0.12 -2.43
N ASN A 248 -19.54 -0.43 -3.10
CA ASN A 248 -20.56 0.36 -3.78
C ASN A 248 -21.37 1.24 -2.82
N ARG A 249 -21.57 0.79 -1.58
CA ARG A 249 -22.31 1.52 -0.54
C ARG A 249 -21.49 2.64 0.11
N ASP A 250 -20.17 2.56 0.06
CA ASP A 250 -19.29 3.56 0.68
C ASP A 250 -19.06 4.76 -0.25
N GLU A 251 -19.72 5.89 0.04
CA GLU A 251 -19.63 7.12 -0.77
C GLU A 251 -18.24 7.77 -0.74
N ARG A 252 -17.39 7.44 0.25
CA ARG A 252 -16.01 7.93 0.36
C ARG A 252 -15.09 7.33 -0.72
N ILE A 253 -15.54 6.26 -1.39
CA ILE A 253 -14.80 5.54 -2.43
C ILE A 253 -15.35 5.91 -3.80
N ALA A 254 -14.49 6.51 -4.65
CA ALA A 254 -14.83 6.93 -6.00
C ALA A 254 -14.71 5.80 -7.04
N ALA A 255 -13.70 4.96 -6.87
CA ALA A 255 -13.45 3.81 -7.74
C ALA A 255 -12.71 2.72 -6.97
N TYR A 256 -12.82 1.48 -7.45
CA TYR A 256 -12.07 0.38 -6.85
C TYR A 256 -11.66 -0.69 -7.87
N THR A 257 -10.65 -1.46 -7.50
CA THR A 257 -10.31 -2.75 -8.07
C THR A 257 -10.21 -3.73 -6.91
N VAL A 258 -11.00 -4.80 -6.98
CA VAL A 258 -10.97 -5.93 -6.05
C VAL A 258 -10.45 -7.14 -6.80
N GLU A 259 -9.43 -7.77 -6.25
CA GLU A 259 -8.87 -9.02 -6.77
C GLU A 259 -8.89 -10.06 -5.65
N SER A 260 -9.20 -11.29 -5.98
CA SER A 260 -9.04 -12.44 -5.08
C SER A 260 -8.27 -13.53 -5.77
N GLU A 261 -7.25 -14.05 -5.08
CA GLU A 261 -6.46 -15.21 -5.52
C GLU A 261 -6.50 -16.28 -4.45
N ASN A 262 -7.04 -17.46 -4.80
CA ASN A 262 -7.05 -18.63 -3.96
C ASN A 262 -5.87 -19.53 -4.32
N PHE A 263 -4.97 -19.80 -3.35
CA PHE A 263 -3.86 -20.73 -3.50
C PHE A 263 -4.39 -22.16 -3.32
N GLU A 264 -4.96 -22.71 -4.37
CA GLU A 264 -5.68 -23.98 -4.36
C GLU A 264 -4.87 -25.14 -3.76
N SER A 265 -5.41 -25.78 -2.72
CA SER A 265 -4.69 -26.84 -1.99
C SER A 265 -4.65 -28.18 -2.70
N ILE A 266 -5.55 -28.42 -3.69
CA ILE A 266 -5.66 -29.67 -4.45
C ILE A 266 -5.32 -29.52 -5.94
N HIS A 267 -4.97 -28.31 -6.39
CA HIS A 267 -4.59 -27.98 -7.76
C HIS A 267 -3.20 -27.35 -7.80
N ASN A 268 -2.51 -27.43 -8.94
CA ASN A 268 -1.20 -26.81 -9.12
C ASN A 268 -1.27 -25.38 -9.71
N HIS A 269 -2.44 -24.76 -9.67
CA HIS A 269 -2.70 -23.40 -10.10
C HIS A 269 -3.55 -22.69 -9.03
N SER A 270 -3.51 -21.35 -9.04
CA SER A 270 -4.43 -20.53 -8.26
C SER A 270 -5.73 -20.29 -9.02
N ALA A 271 -6.85 -20.14 -8.30
CA ALA A 271 -8.07 -19.56 -8.85
C ALA A 271 -8.03 -18.04 -8.64
N TYR A 272 -8.51 -17.27 -9.62
CA TYR A 272 -8.44 -15.81 -9.61
C TYR A 272 -9.73 -15.18 -10.12
N ALA A 273 -10.17 -14.11 -9.45
CA ALA A 273 -11.27 -13.26 -9.90
C ALA A 273 -10.95 -11.78 -9.66
N MET A 274 -11.49 -10.90 -10.49
CA MET A 274 -11.33 -9.45 -10.35
C MET A 274 -12.61 -8.72 -10.76
N ILE A 275 -12.93 -7.65 -10.00
CA ILE A 275 -13.92 -6.63 -10.38
C ILE A 275 -13.24 -5.26 -10.35
N ARG A 276 -13.47 -4.45 -11.38
CA ARG A 276 -13.09 -3.04 -11.43
C ARG A 276 -14.33 -2.20 -11.68
N HIS A 277 -14.48 -1.14 -10.90
CA HIS A 277 -15.61 -0.23 -11.01
C HIS A 277 -15.18 1.21 -10.75
N ASP A 278 -15.69 2.14 -11.54
CA ASP A 278 -15.46 3.59 -11.40
C ASP A 278 -16.80 4.31 -11.34
N LYS A 279 -17.21 4.69 -10.13
CA LYS A 279 -18.51 5.32 -9.85
C LYS A 279 -18.68 6.69 -10.53
N ASP A 280 -17.58 7.38 -10.87
CA ASP A 280 -17.61 8.67 -11.54
C ASP A 280 -17.85 8.57 -13.05
N ARG A 281 -17.70 7.37 -13.64
CA ARG A 281 -17.90 7.13 -15.08
C ARG A 281 -19.28 6.60 -15.43
N GLU A 282 -20.06 6.19 -14.44
CA GLU A 282 -21.42 5.67 -14.61
C GLU A 282 -22.49 6.70 -14.21
N ALA A 283 -22.10 7.88 -13.74
CA ALA A 283 -22.94 9.03 -13.45
C ALA A 283 -22.94 10.02 -14.68
#